data_16c1897c99971f77cd60409cda42c6a8
#
_entry.id   16c1897c99971f77cd60409cda42c6a8
#
_cell.length_a   1.000
_cell.length_b   1.000
_cell.length_c   1.000
_cell.angle_alpha   90.00
_cell.angle_beta   90.00
_cell.angle_gamma   90.00
#
_symmetry.space_group_name_H-M   'P 1'
#
loop_
_entity.id
_entity.type
_entity.pdbx_description
1 polymer ?
#
loop_
_entity_poly.entity_id
_entity_poly.type
_entity_poly.pdbx_seq_one_letter_code
_entity_poly.pdbx_strand_id
1 'polypeptide(L)'
;MKKIVGFTSGYFDIMHPGHVMMLKECKRYCDYLLVGVNEYKTKTKQPDGRYKNEPIWTPHERLYMTDACKYVDEAFLYDGEKELYKFLKNNQDNIDVRIVGADHKEHPFTGEDLNINVIFNNRDHDYSTTNTIKE
;
A
#
# COMPACT_ATOMS: atom_id res chain seq x y z
N MET A 1 -24.67 -10.10 -6.60
CA MET A 1 -23.31 -10.60 -6.77
C MET A 1 -22.37 -9.97 -5.75
N LYS A 2 -21.50 -10.79 -5.17
CA LYS A 2 -20.53 -10.31 -4.20
C LYS A 2 -19.45 -9.47 -4.90
N LYS A 3 -19.14 -8.30 -4.34
CA LYS A 3 -18.03 -7.49 -4.83
C LYS A 3 -16.70 -8.11 -4.44
N ILE A 4 -15.72 -8.05 -5.33
CA ILE A 4 -14.35 -8.44 -5.06
C ILE A 4 -13.67 -7.28 -4.37
N VAL A 5 -13.23 -7.48 -3.13
CA VAL A 5 -12.56 -6.46 -2.33
C VAL A 5 -11.06 -6.67 -2.41
N GLY A 6 -10.35 -5.65 -2.87
CA GLY A 6 -8.89 -5.63 -2.94
C GLY A 6 -8.30 -4.70 -1.91
N PHE A 7 -7.08 -5.01 -1.47
CA PHE A 7 -6.35 -4.21 -0.49
C PHE A 7 -4.90 -4.01 -0.91
N THR A 8 -4.43 -2.79 -0.76
CA THR A 8 -3.00 -2.49 -0.86
C THR A 8 -2.64 -1.45 0.20
N SER A 9 -1.35 -1.32 0.51
CA SER A 9 -0.89 -0.38 1.52
C SER A 9 0.45 0.22 1.14
N GLY A 10 0.75 1.37 1.71
CA GLY A 10 2.01 2.07 1.48
C GLY A 10 2.05 3.39 2.21
N TYR A 11 3.09 4.17 1.96
CA TYR A 11 3.24 5.50 2.57
C TYR A 11 2.60 6.59 1.73
N PHE A 12 2.63 6.45 0.41
CA PHE A 12 2.07 7.41 -0.55
C PHE A 12 2.51 8.84 -0.26
N ASP A 13 3.84 9.02 -0.06
CA ASP A 13 4.37 10.31 0.35
C ASP A 13 4.20 11.34 -0.77
N ILE A 14 5.08 11.44 -1.70
CA ILE A 14 4.91 12.36 -2.83
C ILE A 14 4.18 11.61 -3.93
N MET A 15 2.87 11.91 -4.08
CA MET A 15 2.05 11.27 -5.10
C MET A 15 2.59 11.64 -6.49
N HIS A 16 2.94 10.65 -7.28
CA HIS A 16 3.45 10.82 -8.62
C HIS A 16 2.77 9.84 -9.58
N PRO A 17 2.98 9.97 -10.90
CA PRO A 17 2.27 9.09 -11.84
C PRO A 17 2.43 7.60 -11.55
N GLY A 18 3.58 7.18 -11.01
CA GLY A 18 3.81 5.79 -10.65
C GLY A 18 2.83 5.27 -9.59
N HIS A 19 2.49 6.09 -8.61
CA HIS A 19 1.49 5.74 -7.60
C HIS A 19 0.11 5.55 -8.26
N VAL A 20 -0.27 6.47 -9.14
CA VAL A 20 -1.56 6.39 -9.82
C VAL A 20 -1.62 5.16 -10.71
N MET A 21 -0.54 4.87 -11.44
CA MET A 21 -0.45 3.68 -12.30
C MET A 21 -0.57 2.39 -11.49
N MET A 22 0.07 2.35 -10.34
CA MET A 22 -0.01 1.20 -9.43
C MET A 22 -1.43 1.01 -8.90
N LEU A 23 -2.08 2.10 -8.47
CA LEU A 23 -3.46 2.03 -7.98
C LEU A 23 -4.44 1.64 -9.08
N LYS A 24 -4.22 2.12 -10.30
CA LYS A 24 -4.99 1.70 -11.47
C LYS A 24 -4.86 0.19 -11.70
N GLU A 25 -3.64 -0.32 -11.59
CA GLU A 25 -3.38 -1.75 -11.75
C GLU A 25 -4.08 -2.56 -10.64
N CYS A 26 -4.01 -2.09 -9.39
CA CYS A 26 -4.71 -2.73 -8.28
C CYS A 26 -6.21 -2.84 -8.55
N LYS A 27 -6.81 -1.78 -9.08
CA LYS A 27 -8.25 -1.73 -9.35
C LYS A 27 -8.68 -2.76 -10.39
N ARG A 28 -7.76 -3.23 -11.24
CA ARG A 28 -8.07 -4.27 -12.22
C ARG A 28 -8.41 -5.61 -11.59
N TYR A 29 -7.94 -5.85 -10.37
CA TYR A 29 -8.13 -7.13 -9.68
C TYR A 29 -9.33 -7.13 -8.74
N CYS A 30 -10.05 -6.01 -8.62
CA CYS A 30 -11.14 -5.91 -7.66
C CYS A 30 -12.21 -4.93 -8.11
N ASP A 31 -13.35 -5.00 -7.45
CA ASP A 31 -14.47 -4.07 -7.65
C ASP A 31 -14.40 -2.92 -6.65
N TYR A 32 -13.83 -3.16 -5.48
CA TYR A 32 -13.73 -2.19 -4.39
C TYR A 32 -12.31 -2.22 -3.84
N LEU A 33 -11.58 -1.12 -3.96
CA LEU A 33 -10.19 -1.03 -3.55
C LEU A 33 -10.04 -0.25 -2.25
N LEU A 34 -9.57 -0.97 -1.21
CA LEU A 34 -9.17 -0.39 0.06
C LEU A 34 -7.68 -0.09 0.04
N VAL A 35 -7.30 1.09 0.51
CA VAL A 35 -5.89 1.48 0.56
C VAL A 35 -5.54 1.93 1.98
N GLY A 36 -4.57 1.25 2.59
CA GLY A 36 -4.01 1.65 3.87
C GLY A 36 -2.84 2.59 3.68
N VAL A 37 -2.84 3.72 4.39
CA VAL A 37 -1.75 4.70 4.36
C VAL A 37 -1.02 4.66 5.70
N ASN A 38 0.25 4.29 5.66
CA ASN A 38 1.06 4.17 6.87
C ASN A 38 1.42 5.56 7.40
N GLU A 39 1.05 5.84 8.65
CA GLU A 39 1.33 7.14 9.28
C GLU A 39 2.82 7.39 9.50
N TYR A 40 3.59 6.32 9.70
CA TYR A 40 5.02 6.38 10.02
C TYR A 40 5.30 7.00 11.40
N LYS A 41 4.42 6.84 12.36
CA LYS A 41 4.72 7.18 13.76
C LYS A 41 5.71 6.16 14.33
N THR A 42 5.54 4.90 13.95
CA THR A 42 6.47 3.82 14.27
C THR A 42 7.43 3.66 13.09
N LYS A 43 8.73 3.82 13.35
CA LYS A 43 9.76 3.70 12.31
C LYS A 43 9.79 2.29 11.74
N THR A 44 9.80 2.18 10.42
CA THR A 44 9.79 0.91 9.70
C THR A 44 11.19 0.57 9.20
N LYS A 45 11.69 -0.62 9.53
CA LYS A 45 12.94 -1.14 8.99
C LYS A 45 12.71 -1.73 7.61
N GLN A 46 13.66 -1.44 6.71
CA GLN A 46 13.71 -2.06 5.39
C GLN A 46 14.45 -3.39 5.48
N PRO A 47 14.37 -4.25 4.45
CA PRO A 47 15.08 -5.54 4.45
C PRO A 47 16.59 -5.41 4.66
N ASP A 48 17.21 -4.28 4.26
CA ASP A 48 18.63 -4.03 4.44
C ASP A 48 19.02 -3.58 5.86
N GLY A 49 18.06 -3.50 6.77
CA GLY A 49 18.27 -3.11 8.17
C GLY A 49 18.17 -1.62 8.43
N ARG A 50 18.10 -0.80 7.41
CA ARG A 50 17.94 0.65 7.58
C ARG A 50 16.49 1.00 7.83
N TYR A 51 16.26 2.12 8.52
CA TYR A 51 14.92 2.66 8.64
C TYR A 51 14.52 3.38 7.38
N LYS A 52 13.23 3.29 7.00
CA LYS A 52 12.70 4.07 5.89
C LYS A 52 12.79 5.55 6.23
N ASN A 53 13.08 6.38 5.23
CA ASN A 53 13.11 7.84 5.40
C ASN A 53 11.76 8.37 5.84
N GLU A 54 11.80 9.39 6.71
CA GLU A 54 10.58 10.04 7.17
C GLU A 54 9.84 10.68 5.99
N PRO A 55 8.50 10.50 5.89
CA PRO A 55 7.73 11.12 4.83
C PRO A 55 7.76 12.65 4.92
N ILE A 56 7.71 13.32 3.77
CA ILE A 56 7.67 14.79 3.67
C ILE A 56 6.29 15.32 4.03
N TRP A 57 5.24 14.68 3.50
CA TRP A 57 3.86 15.06 3.77
C TRP A 57 3.35 14.43 5.05
N THR A 58 2.49 15.14 5.78
CA THR A 58 1.86 14.61 6.99
C THR A 58 0.96 13.42 6.65
N PRO A 59 0.62 12.55 7.64
CA PRO A 59 -0.30 11.46 7.39
C PRO A 59 -1.64 11.90 6.80
N HIS A 60 -2.22 12.99 7.28
CA HIS A 60 -3.50 13.48 6.78
C HIS A 60 -3.40 14.03 5.35
N GLU A 61 -2.29 14.67 5.02
CA GLU A 61 -2.05 15.11 3.63
C GLU A 61 -1.92 13.92 2.69
N ARG A 62 -1.19 12.90 3.11
CA ARG A 62 -1.00 11.69 2.31
C ARG A 62 -2.32 10.94 2.14
N LEU A 63 -3.11 10.85 3.20
CA LEU A 63 -4.45 10.26 3.14
C LEU A 63 -5.34 11.02 2.16
N TYR A 64 -5.34 12.34 2.26
CA TYR A 64 -6.17 13.19 1.40
C TYR A 64 -5.86 12.95 -0.08
N MET A 65 -4.58 12.95 -0.45
CA MET A 65 -4.18 12.72 -1.83
C MET A 65 -4.53 11.31 -2.31
N THR A 66 -4.31 10.30 -1.46
CA THR A 66 -4.62 8.92 -1.80
C THR A 66 -6.12 8.73 -2.00
N ASP A 67 -6.91 9.27 -1.10
CA ASP A 67 -8.38 9.17 -1.15
C ASP A 67 -8.97 9.88 -2.37
N ALA A 68 -8.29 10.92 -2.86
CA ALA A 68 -8.74 11.67 -4.03
C ALA A 68 -8.48 10.95 -5.35
N CYS A 69 -7.69 9.88 -5.34
CA CYS A 69 -7.41 9.11 -6.55
C CYS A 69 -8.66 8.35 -6.99
N LYS A 70 -9.03 8.49 -8.26
CA LYS A 70 -10.27 7.90 -8.77
C LYS A 70 -10.34 6.37 -8.71
N TYR A 71 -9.18 5.71 -8.57
CA TYR A 71 -9.13 4.24 -8.50
C TYR A 71 -9.31 3.72 -7.07
N VAL A 72 -9.27 4.60 -6.08
CA VAL A 72 -9.39 4.25 -4.67
C VAL A 72 -10.84 4.43 -4.23
N ASP A 73 -11.43 3.38 -3.66
CA ASP A 73 -12.79 3.45 -3.14
C ASP A 73 -12.80 3.90 -1.68
N GLU A 74 -11.79 3.49 -0.92
CA GLU A 74 -11.68 3.88 0.48
C GLU A 74 -10.22 3.88 0.90
N ALA A 75 -9.77 4.93 1.59
CA ALA A 75 -8.43 5.01 2.15
C ALA A 75 -8.52 5.27 3.65
N PHE A 76 -7.55 4.74 4.41
CA PHE A 76 -7.53 4.91 5.85
C PHE A 76 -6.08 4.93 6.37
N LEU A 77 -5.89 5.50 7.56
CA LEU A 77 -4.57 5.57 8.20
C LEU A 77 -4.35 4.38 9.12
N TYR A 78 -3.13 3.86 9.14
CA TYR A 78 -2.68 2.91 10.14
C TYR A 78 -1.24 3.24 10.52
N ASP A 79 -0.79 2.80 11.68
CA ASP A 79 0.59 3.07 12.10
C ASP A 79 1.37 1.77 12.29
N GLY A 80 2.30 1.54 11.38
CA GLY A 80 3.27 0.45 11.49
C GLY A 80 2.72 -0.93 11.18
N GLU A 81 3.64 -1.90 11.16
CA GLU A 81 3.35 -3.24 10.71
C GLU A 81 2.44 -4.02 11.68
N LYS A 82 2.49 -3.71 12.97
CA LYS A 82 1.61 -4.38 13.94
C LYS A 82 0.15 -4.04 13.71
N GLU A 83 -0.15 -2.76 13.46
CA GLU A 83 -1.52 -2.34 13.16
C GLU A 83 -1.99 -2.91 11.82
N LEU A 84 -1.09 -2.95 10.84
CA LEU A 84 -1.41 -3.53 9.55
C LEU A 84 -1.76 -5.01 9.69
N TYR A 85 -0.95 -5.77 10.42
CA TYR A 85 -1.21 -7.18 10.64
C TYR A 85 -2.56 -7.40 11.34
N LYS A 86 -2.82 -6.61 12.37
CA LYS A 86 -4.07 -6.70 13.13
C LYS A 86 -5.28 -6.42 12.23
N PHE A 87 -5.19 -5.38 11.40
CA PHE A 87 -6.24 -5.06 10.46
C PHE A 87 -6.49 -6.21 9.47
N LEU A 88 -5.42 -6.73 8.88
CA LEU A 88 -5.53 -7.82 7.91
C LEU A 88 -6.10 -9.08 8.54
N LYS A 89 -5.63 -9.43 9.73
CA LYS A 89 -6.11 -10.62 10.45
C LYS A 89 -7.60 -10.51 10.77
N ASN A 90 -8.03 -9.33 11.22
CA ASN A 90 -9.44 -9.10 11.58
C ASN A 90 -10.36 -9.04 10.36
N ASN A 91 -9.81 -8.79 9.16
CA ASN A 91 -10.58 -8.62 7.94
C ASN A 91 -10.28 -9.64 6.85
N GLN A 92 -9.55 -10.73 7.19
CA GLN A 92 -9.14 -11.68 6.17
C GLN A 92 -10.31 -12.35 5.45
N ASP A 93 -11.47 -12.44 6.09
CA ASP A 93 -12.67 -13.00 5.45
C ASP A 93 -13.37 -11.98 4.54
N ASN A 94 -13.02 -10.70 4.66
CA ASN A 94 -13.63 -9.61 3.90
C ASN A 94 -12.73 -9.06 2.80
N ILE A 95 -11.47 -9.47 2.75
CA ILE A 95 -10.52 -9.07 1.72
C ILE A 95 -10.28 -10.26 0.80
N ASP A 96 -10.64 -10.12 -0.46
CA ASP A 96 -10.53 -11.22 -1.44
C ASP A 96 -9.14 -11.30 -2.04
N VAL A 97 -8.46 -10.18 -2.23
CA VAL A 97 -7.13 -10.14 -2.83
C VAL A 97 -6.32 -8.99 -2.25
N ARG A 98 -5.03 -9.27 -1.99
CA ARG A 98 -4.07 -8.26 -1.54
C ARG A 98 -3.04 -8.07 -2.63
N ILE A 99 -2.77 -6.82 -2.99
CA ILE A 99 -1.75 -6.48 -3.99
C ILE A 99 -0.52 -5.94 -3.26
N VAL A 100 0.63 -6.55 -3.53
CA VAL A 100 1.90 -6.24 -2.89
C VAL A 100 2.92 -5.92 -3.97
N GLY A 101 3.88 -5.04 -3.69
CA GLY A 101 4.94 -4.73 -4.64
C GLY A 101 5.77 -5.96 -5.02
N ALA A 102 6.24 -6.01 -6.27
CA ALA A 102 6.97 -7.17 -6.78
C ALA A 102 8.27 -7.45 -6.03
N ASP A 103 8.87 -6.43 -5.41
CA ASP A 103 10.08 -6.60 -4.60
C ASP A 103 9.85 -7.47 -3.37
N HIS A 104 8.60 -7.69 -2.97
CA HIS A 104 8.28 -8.59 -1.85
C HIS A 104 8.14 -10.06 -2.24
N LYS A 105 8.35 -10.41 -3.51
CA LYS A 105 8.35 -11.82 -3.92
C LYS A 105 9.44 -12.61 -3.23
N GLU A 106 10.60 -11.98 -2.97
CA GLU A 106 11.77 -12.60 -2.36
C GLU A 106 12.02 -12.13 -0.92
N HIS A 107 11.15 -11.26 -0.39
CA HIS A 107 11.29 -10.72 0.96
C HIS A 107 9.99 -10.89 1.74
N PRO A 108 10.10 -11.21 3.03
CA PRO A 108 8.91 -11.32 3.88
C PRO A 108 8.11 -10.01 3.89
N PHE A 109 6.81 -10.12 4.02
CA PHE A 109 5.94 -8.97 4.17
C PHE A 109 4.87 -9.27 5.23
N THR A 110 4.37 -8.21 5.84
CA THR A 110 3.38 -8.33 6.92
C THR A 110 2.11 -9.01 6.43
N GLY A 111 1.68 -10.03 7.15
CA GLY A 111 0.43 -10.74 6.84
C GLY A 111 0.58 -11.84 5.79
N GLU A 112 1.81 -12.19 5.38
CA GLU A 112 2.01 -13.26 4.40
C GLU A 112 1.51 -14.62 4.87
N ASP A 113 1.40 -14.81 6.17
CA ASP A 113 0.91 -16.03 6.80
C ASP A 113 -0.63 -16.13 6.82
N LEU A 114 -1.32 -15.05 6.50
CA LEU A 114 -2.77 -15.01 6.56
C LEU A 114 -3.42 -15.62 5.31
N ASN A 115 -4.67 -16.04 5.45
CA ASN A 115 -5.42 -16.67 4.36
C ASN A 115 -6.04 -15.62 3.45
N ILE A 116 -5.20 -14.86 2.76
CA ILE A 116 -5.61 -13.86 1.78
C ILE A 116 -4.80 -14.10 0.50
N ASN A 117 -5.47 -14.15 -0.64
CA ASN A 117 -4.78 -14.29 -1.92
C ASN A 117 -3.92 -13.08 -2.19
N VAL A 118 -2.67 -13.29 -2.59
CA VAL A 118 -1.70 -12.22 -2.84
C VAL A 118 -1.35 -12.15 -4.32
N ILE A 119 -1.36 -10.94 -4.88
CA ILE A 119 -0.90 -10.65 -6.22
C ILE A 119 0.28 -9.71 -6.10
N PHE A 120 1.38 -10.01 -6.80
CA PHE A 120 2.56 -9.15 -6.83
C PHE A 120 2.46 -8.21 -8.04
N ASN A 121 2.54 -6.91 -7.76
CA ASN A 121 2.41 -5.88 -8.79
C ASN A 121 3.78 -5.54 -9.35
N ASN A 122 3.95 -5.68 -10.66
CA ASN A 122 5.21 -5.35 -11.34
C ASN A 122 5.36 -3.84 -11.50
N ARG A 123 6.57 -3.36 -11.19
CA ARG A 123 6.94 -1.97 -11.36
C ARG A 123 7.70 -1.84 -12.68
N ASP A 124 6.97 -1.55 -13.75
CA ASP A 124 7.55 -1.44 -15.10
C ASP A 124 7.69 0.01 -15.57
N HIS A 125 7.83 0.94 -14.61
CA HIS A 125 8.03 2.36 -14.89
C HIS A 125 9.14 2.93 -14.02
N ASP A 126 9.65 4.12 -14.40
CA ASP A 126 10.78 4.76 -13.72
C ASP A 126 10.36 5.73 -12.61
N TYR A 127 9.08 5.86 -12.34
CA TYR A 127 8.59 6.79 -11.32
C TYR A 127 8.83 6.24 -9.92
N SER A 128 9.37 7.09 -9.05
CA SER A 128 9.48 6.78 -7.62
C SER A 128 9.61 8.07 -6.84
N THR A 129 9.27 8.03 -5.54
CA THR A 129 9.43 9.18 -4.66
C THR A 129 10.91 9.58 -4.56
N THR A 130 11.79 8.59 -4.48
CA THR A 130 13.23 8.84 -4.41
C THR A 130 13.73 9.57 -5.64
N ASN A 131 13.34 9.12 -6.84
CA ASN A 131 13.75 9.77 -8.08
C ASN A 131 13.17 11.19 -8.20
N THR A 132 11.95 11.39 -7.75
CA THR A 132 11.30 12.71 -7.74
C THR A 132 12.05 13.68 -6.84
N ILE A 133 12.47 13.25 -5.66
CA ILE A 133 13.18 14.09 -4.70
C ILE A 133 14.59 14.45 -5.21
N LYS A 134 15.24 13.54 -5.92
CA LYS A 134 16.61 13.76 -6.45
C LYS A 134 16.65 14.77 -7.60
N GLU A 135 15.55 14.96 -8.27
CA GLU A 135 15.44 15.95 -9.34
C GLU A 135 15.23 17.35 -8.78
#